data_b068cdde16f57800ba9f75587a2286ea
#
_entry.id   b068cdde16f57800ba9f75587a2286ea
#
_cell.length_a   1.000
_cell.length_b   1.000
_cell.length_c   1.000
_cell.angle_alpha   90.00
_cell.angle_beta   90.00
_cell.angle_gamma   90.00
#
_symmetry.space_group_name_H-M   'P 1'
#
loop_
_entity.id
_entity.type
_entity.pdbx_description
1 polymer ?
#
loop_
_entity_poly.entity_id
_entity_poly.type
_entity_poly.pdbx_seq_one_letter_code
_entity_poly.pdbx_strand_id
1 'polypeptide(L)'
;PAYVVEVNVDVVVKMEQDTVLRKITNDADLTLVDGQPLIWLAKLYGRPLKMKVSGSDLVPTLLECAAKEGRSVFVLGGKEDAAHKAAENIKARYPGLVVVGALSPSMGFEKKPEEVAYIRETLQKVKPDILLACFGCPKQEKWVSEHYRDCASGVTLCAGATVDFLAGNVKRAPKVFS
;
A
#
# COMPACT_ATOMS: atom_id res chain seq x y z
N PRO A 1 3.51 -9.39 12.13
CA PRO A 1 2.94 -8.40 11.22
C PRO A 1 3.77 -7.11 11.24
N ALA A 2 3.97 -6.55 10.06
CA ALA A 2 4.68 -5.29 9.85
C ALA A 2 3.87 -4.38 8.93
N TYR A 3 4.10 -3.06 8.97
CA TYR A 3 3.53 -2.16 7.98
C TYR A 3 4.56 -1.22 7.36
N VAL A 4 4.33 -0.93 6.10
CA VAL A 4 5.21 -0.12 5.26
C VAL A 4 4.42 1.08 4.76
N VAL A 5 5.00 2.27 4.86
CA VAL A 5 4.42 3.51 4.34
C VAL A 5 5.28 4.11 3.25
N GLU A 6 4.64 4.78 2.29
CA GLU A 6 5.31 5.55 1.26
C GLU A 6 5.15 7.04 1.53
N VAL A 7 6.25 7.76 1.49
CA VAL A 7 6.29 9.21 1.76
C VAL A 7 6.73 9.94 0.50
N ASN A 8 5.84 10.79 0.00
CA ASN A 8 6.13 11.78 -1.03
C ASN A 8 5.95 13.20 -0.49
N VAL A 9 6.12 14.21 -1.32
CA VAL A 9 6.00 15.62 -0.91
C VAL A 9 4.61 15.93 -0.33
N ASP A 10 3.53 15.38 -0.92
CA ASP A 10 2.16 15.59 -0.42
C ASP A 10 2.00 15.01 1.00
N VAL A 11 2.54 13.82 1.26
CA VAL A 11 2.54 13.21 2.59
C VAL A 11 3.32 14.06 3.59
N VAL A 12 4.49 14.58 3.21
CA VAL A 12 5.30 15.49 4.06
C VAL A 12 4.50 16.73 4.45
N VAL A 13 3.87 17.38 3.47
CA VAL A 13 3.03 18.57 3.73
C VAL A 13 1.86 18.24 4.66
N LYS A 14 1.19 17.10 4.45
CA LYS A 14 0.12 16.65 5.35
C LYS A 14 0.61 16.39 6.77
N MET A 15 1.80 15.82 6.94
CA MET A 15 2.40 15.58 8.27
C MET A 15 2.71 16.87 9.04
N GLU A 16 2.86 18.03 8.38
CA GLU A 16 3.02 19.32 9.07
C GLU A 16 1.76 19.73 9.82
N GLN A 17 0.59 19.33 9.34
CA GLN A 17 -0.71 19.66 9.93
C GLN A 17 -1.35 18.50 10.70
N ASP A 18 -0.90 17.26 10.45
CA ASP A 18 -1.44 16.03 11.04
C ASP A 18 -0.34 15.31 11.85
N THR A 19 -0.27 15.63 13.14
CA THR A 19 0.70 15.05 14.06
C THR A 19 0.50 13.54 14.26
N VAL A 20 -0.73 13.05 14.07
CA VAL A 20 -1.05 11.61 14.14
C VAL A 20 -0.44 10.90 12.94
N LEU A 21 -0.62 11.45 11.72
CA LEU A 21 0.00 10.91 10.51
C LEU A 21 1.53 10.90 10.62
N ARG A 22 2.13 11.98 11.16
CA ARG A 22 3.58 12.07 11.40
C ARG A 22 4.05 10.95 12.33
N LYS A 23 3.33 10.73 13.44
CA LYS A 23 3.68 9.67 14.38
C LYS A 23 3.58 8.28 13.72
N ILE A 24 2.49 8.00 13.02
CA ILE A 24 2.27 6.73 12.31
C ILE A 24 3.39 6.46 11.31
N THR A 25 3.79 7.48 10.54
CA THR A 25 4.86 7.36 9.54
C THR A 25 6.22 7.09 10.18
N ASN A 26 6.50 7.71 11.35
CA ASN A 26 7.75 7.49 12.08
C ASN A 26 7.79 6.13 12.80
N ASP A 27 6.64 5.61 13.20
CA ASP A 27 6.50 4.32 13.89
C ASP A 27 6.41 3.13 12.90
N ALA A 28 6.35 3.38 11.59
CA ALA A 28 6.29 2.34 10.59
C ALA A 28 7.55 1.46 10.62
N ASP A 29 7.38 0.15 10.39
CA ASP A 29 8.50 -0.79 10.32
C ASP A 29 9.45 -0.46 9.16
N LEU A 30 8.91 0.12 8.08
CA LEU A 30 9.69 0.62 6.96
C LEU A 30 9.00 1.85 6.35
N THR A 31 9.75 2.91 6.16
CA THR A 31 9.31 4.12 5.44
C THR A 31 10.09 4.24 4.13
N LEU A 32 9.36 4.28 3.02
CA LEU A 32 9.90 4.42 1.68
C LEU A 32 9.74 5.85 1.19
N VAL A 33 10.72 6.36 0.49
CA VAL A 33 10.68 7.71 -0.07
C VAL A 33 10.29 7.65 -1.54
N ASP A 34 9.10 8.16 -1.85
CA ASP A 34 8.61 8.30 -3.22
C ASP A 34 8.71 9.75 -3.69
N GLY A 35 9.58 9.97 -4.64
CA GLY A 35 9.71 11.26 -5.29
C GLY A 35 11.11 11.88 -5.19
N GLN A 36 11.59 12.30 -6.34
CA GLN A 36 12.92 12.90 -6.49
C GLN A 36 13.14 14.18 -5.64
N PRO A 37 12.13 15.04 -5.44
CA PRO A 37 12.30 16.24 -4.61
C PRO A 37 12.73 15.93 -3.18
N LEU A 38 12.24 14.85 -2.57
CA LEU A 38 12.64 14.46 -1.22
C LEU A 38 14.10 13.99 -1.15
N ILE A 39 14.59 13.33 -2.20
CA ILE A 39 16.00 12.94 -2.32
C ILE A 39 16.90 14.19 -2.36
N TRP A 40 16.50 15.22 -3.14
CA TRP A 40 17.24 16.46 -3.22
C TRP A 40 17.23 17.23 -1.90
N LEU A 41 16.07 17.34 -1.24
CA LEU A 41 15.94 17.97 0.06
C LEU A 41 16.80 17.27 1.12
N ALA A 42 16.74 15.96 1.20
CA ALA A 42 17.54 15.16 2.14
C ALA A 42 19.05 15.42 1.94
N LYS A 43 19.49 15.50 0.68
CA LYS A 43 20.88 15.85 0.37
C LYS A 43 21.23 17.28 0.82
N LEU A 44 20.33 18.24 0.59
CA LEU A 44 20.53 19.64 1.00
C LEU A 44 20.67 19.79 2.52
N TYR A 45 19.90 19.00 3.29
CA TYR A 45 19.98 18.96 4.76
C TYR A 45 21.10 18.05 5.32
N GLY A 46 22.03 17.60 4.46
CA GLY A 46 23.17 16.76 4.88
C GLY A 46 22.80 15.35 5.32
N ARG A 47 21.61 14.86 4.96
CA ARG A 47 21.11 13.51 5.25
C ARG A 47 20.73 12.78 3.96
N PRO A 48 21.71 12.42 3.10
CA PRO A 48 21.43 11.86 1.80
C PRO A 48 20.72 10.51 1.91
N LEU A 49 19.64 10.36 1.16
CA LEU A 49 18.94 9.10 0.98
C LEU A 49 19.54 8.34 -0.22
N LYS A 50 19.59 7.01 -0.11
CA LYS A 50 20.28 6.19 -1.12
C LYS A 50 19.57 6.22 -2.48
N MET A 51 18.23 6.12 -2.46
CA MET A 51 17.43 6.05 -3.68
C MET A 51 15.97 6.36 -3.40
N LYS A 52 15.25 6.74 -4.46
CA LYS A 52 13.81 6.80 -4.51
C LYS A 52 13.23 5.38 -4.67
N VAL A 53 12.15 5.08 -3.95
CA VAL A 53 11.37 3.85 -4.13
C VAL A 53 9.90 4.22 -4.19
N SER A 54 9.28 4.13 -5.36
CA SER A 54 7.84 4.35 -5.53
C SER A 54 7.05 3.04 -5.44
N GLY A 55 5.82 3.09 -4.95
CA GLY A 55 4.95 1.94 -4.91
C GLY A 55 4.69 1.31 -6.27
N SER A 56 4.59 2.15 -7.29
CA SER A 56 4.44 1.69 -8.67
C SER A 56 5.65 0.92 -9.22
N ASP A 57 6.85 1.09 -8.63
CA ASP A 57 8.05 0.31 -8.94
C ASP A 57 8.18 -0.89 -8.00
N LEU A 58 7.95 -0.67 -6.72
CA LEU A 58 8.11 -1.69 -5.68
C LEU A 58 7.10 -2.81 -5.81
N VAL A 59 5.80 -2.48 -5.95
CA VAL A 59 4.74 -3.51 -5.91
C VAL A 59 4.90 -4.55 -7.01
N PRO A 60 5.14 -4.22 -8.30
CA PRO A 60 5.39 -5.23 -9.32
C PRO A 60 6.56 -6.15 -9.00
N THR A 61 7.67 -5.58 -8.49
CA THR A 61 8.86 -6.36 -8.11
C THR A 61 8.58 -7.26 -6.90
N LEU A 62 7.87 -6.74 -5.90
CA LEU A 62 7.45 -7.50 -4.73
C LEU A 62 6.56 -8.68 -5.12
N LEU A 63 5.56 -8.46 -5.99
CA LEU A 63 4.67 -9.52 -6.46
C LEU A 63 5.40 -10.59 -7.29
N GLU A 64 6.40 -10.18 -8.09
CA GLU A 64 7.24 -11.13 -8.83
C GLU A 64 8.07 -12.01 -7.89
N CYS A 65 8.70 -11.41 -6.87
CA CYS A 65 9.45 -12.16 -5.87
C CYS A 65 8.52 -13.08 -5.06
N ALA A 66 7.37 -12.57 -4.65
CA ALA A 66 6.36 -13.32 -3.91
C ALA A 66 5.83 -14.53 -4.70
N ALA A 67 5.64 -14.37 -6.02
CA ALA A 67 5.23 -15.45 -6.90
C ALA A 67 6.26 -16.59 -6.95
N LYS A 68 7.56 -16.27 -7.00
CA LYS A 68 8.65 -17.27 -6.97
C LYS A 68 8.69 -18.06 -5.67
N GLU A 69 8.22 -17.46 -4.59
CA GLU A 69 8.18 -18.10 -3.26
C GLU A 69 6.79 -18.71 -2.92
N GLY A 70 5.83 -18.65 -3.83
CA GLY A 70 4.46 -19.15 -3.59
C GLY A 70 3.72 -18.40 -2.48
N ARG A 71 4.04 -17.10 -2.26
CA ARG A 71 3.42 -16.27 -1.23
C ARG A 71 2.00 -15.86 -1.63
N SER A 72 1.24 -15.48 -0.61
CA SER A 72 -0.14 -15.03 -0.77
C SER A 72 -0.27 -13.52 -0.71
N VAL A 73 -1.21 -12.97 -1.50
CA VAL A 73 -1.53 -11.53 -1.52
C VAL A 73 -3.03 -11.31 -1.41
N PHE A 74 -3.39 -10.26 -0.69
CA PHE A 74 -4.74 -9.71 -0.65
C PHE A 74 -4.72 -8.25 -1.10
N VAL A 75 -5.70 -7.86 -1.93
CA VAL A 75 -5.84 -6.46 -2.40
C VAL A 75 -7.02 -5.81 -1.70
N LEU A 76 -6.78 -4.73 -0.96
CA LEU A 76 -7.79 -4.03 -0.18
C LEU A 76 -7.83 -2.55 -0.56
N GLY A 77 -8.91 -2.08 -1.16
CA GLY A 77 -9.09 -0.67 -1.52
C GLY A 77 -9.47 -0.44 -2.97
N GLY A 78 -9.21 0.78 -3.44
CA GLY A 78 -9.68 1.24 -4.74
C GLY A 78 -11.16 1.60 -4.74
N LYS A 79 -11.60 2.23 -5.83
CA LYS A 79 -13.01 2.55 -6.06
C LYS A 79 -13.69 1.40 -6.79
N GLU A 80 -14.98 1.24 -6.56
CA GLU A 80 -15.81 0.22 -7.25
C GLU A 80 -15.15 -1.16 -7.23
N ASP A 81 -14.92 -1.76 -8.41
CA ASP A 81 -14.32 -3.08 -8.57
C ASP A 81 -12.80 -3.08 -8.77
N ALA A 82 -12.11 -1.98 -8.45
CA ALA A 82 -10.67 -1.85 -8.73
C ALA A 82 -9.83 -2.94 -8.06
N ALA A 83 -10.15 -3.32 -6.81
CA ALA A 83 -9.44 -4.39 -6.13
C ALA A 83 -9.62 -5.74 -6.83
N HIS A 84 -10.85 -6.06 -7.28
CA HIS A 84 -11.12 -7.32 -7.99
C HIS A 84 -10.42 -7.38 -9.34
N LYS A 85 -10.49 -6.30 -10.14
CA LYS A 85 -9.76 -6.21 -11.41
C LYS A 85 -8.26 -6.32 -11.22
N ALA A 86 -7.71 -5.65 -10.19
CA ALA A 86 -6.30 -5.76 -9.83
C ALA A 86 -5.93 -7.21 -9.48
N ALA A 87 -6.75 -7.90 -8.69
CA ALA A 87 -6.53 -9.29 -8.30
C ALA A 87 -6.53 -10.23 -9.52
N GLU A 88 -7.45 -10.06 -10.47
CA GLU A 88 -7.49 -10.83 -11.72
C GLU A 88 -6.23 -10.59 -12.56
N ASN A 89 -5.83 -9.34 -12.74
CA ASN A 89 -4.62 -8.97 -13.48
C ASN A 89 -3.35 -9.51 -12.81
N ILE A 90 -3.29 -9.48 -11.47
CA ILE A 90 -2.19 -10.06 -10.69
C ILE A 90 -2.10 -11.57 -10.94
N LYS A 91 -3.22 -12.29 -10.86
CA LYS A 91 -3.27 -13.75 -11.14
C LYS A 91 -2.74 -14.07 -12.53
N ALA A 92 -3.15 -13.29 -13.55
CA ALA A 92 -2.74 -13.50 -14.93
C ALA A 92 -1.25 -13.19 -15.15
N ARG A 93 -0.74 -12.16 -14.47
CA ARG A 93 0.63 -11.65 -14.70
C ARG A 93 1.70 -12.38 -13.89
N TYR A 94 1.37 -12.88 -12.71
CA TYR A 94 2.32 -13.49 -11.78
C TYR A 94 1.94 -14.95 -11.45
N PRO A 95 2.19 -15.90 -12.36
CA PRO A 95 1.98 -17.32 -12.10
C PRO A 95 2.78 -17.77 -10.86
N GLY A 96 2.14 -18.51 -9.97
CA GLY A 96 2.74 -18.94 -8.70
C GLY A 96 2.40 -18.05 -7.50
N LEU A 97 1.91 -16.81 -7.72
CA LEU A 97 1.40 -15.98 -6.64
C LEU A 97 -0.01 -16.44 -6.24
N VAL A 98 -0.23 -16.60 -4.94
CA VAL A 98 -1.54 -17.02 -4.42
C VAL A 98 -2.38 -15.79 -4.09
N VAL A 99 -3.33 -15.40 -4.96
CA VAL A 99 -4.26 -14.30 -4.66
C VAL A 99 -5.40 -14.83 -3.81
N VAL A 100 -5.38 -14.53 -2.51
CA VAL A 100 -6.33 -15.06 -1.51
C VAL A 100 -7.58 -14.22 -1.36
N GLY A 101 -7.64 -13.04 -1.99
CA GLY A 101 -8.85 -12.24 -2.04
C GLY A 101 -8.62 -10.80 -2.44
N ALA A 102 -9.74 -10.10 -2.64
CA ALA A 102 -9.80 -8.68 -2.94
C ALA A 102 -11.08 -8.08 -2.38
N LEU A 103 -11.01 -6.86 -1.85
CA LEU A 103 -12.16 -6.09 -1.39
C LEU A 103 -12.00 -4.61 -1.76
N SER A 104 -13.08 -4.03 -2.29
CA SER A 104 -13.21 -2.57 -2.48
C SER A 104 -14.22 -2.05 -1.47
N PRO A 105 -13.77 -1.55 -0.30
CA PRO A 105 -14.68 -1.06 0.74
C PRO A 105 -15.46 0.15 0.29
N SER A 106 -16.64 0.37 0.90
CA SER A 106 -17.48 1.52 0.59
C SER A 106 -16.79 2.85 1.01
N MET A 107 -17.22 3.96 0.40
CA MET A 107 -16.73 5.27 0.79
C MET A 107 -17.02 5.53 2.28
N GLY A 108 -15.99 5.91 3.05
CA GLY A 108 -16.13 6.18 4.48
C GLY A 108 -16.22 4.92 5.34
N PHE A 109 -15.82 3.77 4.83
CA PHE A 109 -15.88 2.48 5.55
C PHE A 109 -15.16 2.53 6.90
N GLU A 110 -14.12 3.34 7.04
CA GLU A 110 -13.34 3.52 8.27
C GLU A 110 -14.19 4.06 9.44
N LYS A 111 -15.36 4.62 9.13
CA LYS A 111 -16.35 5.11 10.11
C LYS A 111 -17.51 4.14 10.33
N LYS A 112 -17.47 2.97 9.71
CA LYS A 112 -18.52 1.94 9.76
C LYS A 112 -17.99 0.70 10.49
N PRO A 113 -18.26 0.55 11.79
CA PRO A 113 -17.70 -0.55 12.60
C PRO A 113 -17.97 -1.94 12.02
N GLU A 114 -19.14 -2.15 11.44
CA GLU A 114 -19.56 -3.41 10.82
C GLU A 114 -18.70 -3.75 9.62
N GLU A 115 -18.40 -2.77 8.74
CA GLU A 115 -17.58 -2.97 7.56
C GLU A 115 -16.11 -3.17 7.93
N VAL A 116 -15.61 -2.43 8.93
CA VAL A 116 -14.26 -2.63 9.49
C VAL A 116 -14.14 -4.03 10.10
N ALA A 117 -15.14 -4.48 10.88
CA ALA A 117 -15.17 -5.82 11.44
C ALA A 117 -15.15 -6.90 10.35
N TYR A 118 -15.98 -6.76 9.32
CA TYR A 118 -16.03 -7.67 8.18
C TYR A 118 -14.69 -7.79 7.46
N ILE A 119 -14.01 -6.66 7.21
CA ILE A 119 -12.68 -6.64 6.58
C ILE A 119 -11.67 -7.40 7.45
N ARG A 120 -11.63 -7.11 8.75
CA ARG A 120 -10.71 -7.76 9.70
C ARG A 120 -10.96 -9.26 9.78
N GLU A 121 -12.20 -9.69 9.93
CA GLU A 121 -12.57 -11.12 9.95
C GLU A 121 -12.19 -11.83 8.65
N THR A 122 -12.40 -11.18 7.50
CA THR A 122 -12.01 -11.72 6.20
C THR A 122 -10.49 -11.94 6.15
N LEU A 123 -9.71 -10.94 6.54
CA LEU A 123 -8.25 -11.03 6.56
C LEU A 123 -7.74 -12.06 7.55
N GLN A 124 -8.35 -12.17 8.74
CA GLN A 124 -8.02 -13.19 9.75
C GLN A 124 -8.27 -14.63 9.26
N LYS A 125 -9.26 -14.83 8.40
CA LYS A 125 -9.54 -16.15 7.80
C LYS A 125 -8.49 -16.53 6.75
N VAL A 126 -8.09 -15.60 5.89
CA VAL A 126 -7.20 -15.90 4.77
C VAL A 126 -5.71 -15.69 5.09
N LYS A 127 -5.37 -14.89 6.09
CA LYS A 127 -4.01 -14.63 6.61
C LYS A 127 -2.99 -14.39 5.48
N PRO A 128 -3.13 -13.33 4.67
CA PRO A 128 -2.25 -13.11 3.55
C PRO A 128 -0.81 -12.83 4.01
N ASP A 129 0.19 -13.30 3.25
CA ASP A 129 1.58 -12.89 3.48
C ASP A 129 1.76 -11.40 3.20
N ILE A 130 1.08 -10.89 2.15
CA ILE A 130 1.12 -9.50 1.71
C ILE A 130 -0.29 -8.93 1.65
N LEU A 131 -0.52 -7.82 2.35
CA LEU A 131 -1.73 -7.01 2.23
C LEU A 131 -1.39 -5.70 1.52
N LEU A 132 -2.00 -5.45 0.36
CA LEU A 132 -1.93 -4.15 -0.31
C LEU A 132 -3.11 -3.30 0.13
N ALA A 133 -2.87 -2.27 0.95
CA ALA A 133 -3.86 -1.31 1.41
C ALA A 133 -3.83 -0.06 0.50
N CYS A 134 -4.94 0.21 -0.19
CA CYS A 134 -5.03 1.18 -1.28
C CYS A 134 -6.20 2.15 -1.09
N PHE A 135 -6.19 2.92 0.01
CA PHE A 135 -7.28 3.87 0.34
C PHE A 135 -6.91 5.33 0.11
N GLY A 136 -5.63 5.60 -0.16
CA GLY A 136 -5.07 6.94 -0.22
C GLY A 136 -4.70 7.54 1.14
N CYS A 137 -3.68 8.41 1.14
CA CYS A 137 -3.19 9.12 2.32
C CYS A 137 -4.14 10.26 2.72
N PRO A 138 -4.43 10.47 4.02
CA PRO A 138 -3.89 9.80 5.22
C PRO A 138 -4.72 8.60 5.71
N LYS A 139 -5.79 8.24 4.99
CA LYS A 139 -6.75 7.23 5.44
C LYS A 139 -6.09 5.84 5.59
N GLN A 140 -5.32 5.44 4.57
CA GLN A 140 -4.68 4.13 4.58
C GLN A 140 -3.68 3.98 5.73
N GLU A 141 -2.85 5.00 5.99
CA GLU A 141 -1.85 4.98 7.05
C GLU A 141 -2.52 4.88 8.43
N LYS A 142 -3.58 5.68 8.66
CA LYS A 142 -4.35 5.67 9.91
C LYS A 142 -5.01 4.31 10.15
N TRP A 143 -5.73 3.81 9.15
CA TRP A 143 -6.42 2.52 9.25
C TRP A 143 -5.43 1.36 9.43
N VAL A 144 -4.35 1.34 8.65
CA VAL A 144 -3.33 0.29 8.74
C VAL A 144 -2.65 0.31 10.11
N SER A 145 -2.21 1.47 10.58
CA SER A 145 -1.56 1.61 11.90
C SER A 145 -2.46 1.09 13.04
N GLU A 146 -3.77 1.29 12.93
CA GLU A 146 -4.74 0.84 13.94
C GLU A 146 -5.00 -0.67 13.87
N HIS A 147 -5.02 -1.24 12.65
CA HIS A 147 -5.56 -2.59 12.44
C HIS A 147 -4.56 -3.64 11.92
N TYR A 148 -3.32 -3.27 11.56
CA TYR A 148 -2.39 -4.22 10.90
C TYR A 148 -2.09 -5.48 11.72
N ARG A 149 -2.07 -5.36 13.05
CA ARG A 149 -1.87 -6.52 13.93
C ARG A 149 -3.05 -7.47 13.92
N ASP A 150 -4.26 -6.91 13.83
CA ASP A 150 -5.50 -7.69 13.82
C ASP A 150 -5.80 -8.30 12.45
N CYS A 151 -5.25 -7.75 11.38
CA CYS A 151 -5.43 -8.27 10.02
C CYS A 151 -4.69 -9.57 9.74
N ALA A 152 -3.83 -10.03 10.68
CA ALA A 152 -3.06 -11.27 10.58
C ALA A 152 -2.24 -11.41 9.28
N SER A 153 -1.91 -10.29 8.61
CA SER A 153 -1.02 -10.28 7.44
C SER A 153 0.44 -10.34 7.87
N GLY A 154 1.31 -10.89 7.02
CA GLY A 154 2.76 -10.86 7.22
C GLY A 154 3.28 -9.43 7.14
N VAL A 155 3.03 -8.75 6.02
CA VAL A 155 3.33 -7.34 5.79
C VAL A 155 2.14 -6.62 5.15
N THR A 156 1.86 -5.41 5.63
CA THR A 156 0.87 -4.50 5.03
C THR A 156 1.57 -3.34 4.37
N LEU A 157 1.36 -3.14 3.08
CA LEU A 157 1.91 -2.03 2.31
C LEU A 157 0.84 -0.98 2.04
N CYS A 158 1.08 0.26 2.47
CA CYS A 158 0.26 1.42 2.11
C CYS A 158 0.59 1.82 0.66
N ALA A 159 -0.12 1.25 -0.31
CA ALA A 159 0.24 1.30 -1.72
C ALA A 159 -0.54 2.35 -2.55
N GLY A 160 -1.43 3.11 -1.91
CA GLY A 160 -2.14 4.25 -2.52
C GLY A 160 -2.81 3.94 -3.85
N ALA A 161 -2.49 4.71 -4.87
CA ALA A 161 -3.06 4.58 -6.22
C ALA A 161 -2.54 3.36 -7.01
N THR A 162 -1.65 2.54 -6.45
CA THR A 162 -1.08 1.39 -7.15
C THR A 162 -2.15 0.38 -7.58
N VAL A 163 -3.27 0.28 -6.83
CA VAL A 163 -4.40 -0.56 -7.23
C VAL A 163 -4.98 -0.17 -8.59
N ASP A 164 -5.04 1.11 -8.91
CA ASP A 164 -5.57 1.59 -10.20
C ASP A 164 -4.65 1.24 -11.37
N PHE A 165 -3.32 1.23 -11.14
CA PHE A 165 -2.35 0.73 -12.12
C PHE A 165 -2.48 -0.79 -12.29
N LEU A 166 -2.62 -1.54 -11.20
CA LEU A 166 -2.80 -2.99 -11.24
C LEU A 166 -4.13 -3.38 -11.90
N ALA A 167 -5.18 -2.60 -11.67
CA ALA A 167 -6.49 -2.79 -12.33
C ALA A 167 -6.49 -2.39 -13.81
N GLY A 168 -5.45 -1.68 -14.29
CA GLY A 168 -5.39 -1.18 -15.66
C GLY A 168 -6.23 0.07 -15.91
N ASN A 169 -6.78 0.70 -14.85
CA ASN A 169 -7.61 1.90 -14.95
C ASN A 169 -6.77 3.15 -15.31
N VAL A 170 -5.48 3.14 -14.98
CA VAL A 170 -4.54 4.25 -15.22
C VAL A 170 -3.28 3.70 -15.89
N LYS A 171 -2.83 4.38 -16.94
CA LYS A 171 -1.53 4.08 -17.55
C LYS A 171 -0.42 4.74 -16.75
N ARG A 172 0.66 4.00 -16.51
CA ARG A 172 1.85 4.55 -15.88
C ARG A 172 2.48 5.64 -16.78
N ALA A 173 2.93 6.73 -16.17
CA ALA A 173 3.71 7.73 -16.89
C ALA A 173 5.00 7.09 -17.47
N PRO A 174 5.45 7.53 -18.66
CA PRO A 174 6.71 7.05 -19.23
C PRO A 174 7.86 7.24 -18.24
N LYS A 175 8.80 6.29 -18.18
CA LYS A 175 9.96 6.30 -17.25
C LYS A 175 10.85 7.57 -17.33
N VAL A 176 10.66 8.38 -18.38
CA VAL A 176 11.41 9.65 -18.57
C VAL A 176 10.99 10.74 -17.56
N PHE A 177 9.80 10.61 -16.95
CA PHE A 177 9.23 11.60 -16.01
C PHE A 177 9.03 11.02 -14.59
N SER A 178 9.57 9.87 -14.28
CA SER A 178 9.42 9.22 -12.98
C SER A 178 10.75 9.16 -12.19
#